data_85f61418c4387bedd25164cb65178f68
#
_entry.id   85f61418c4387bedd25164cb65178f68
#
_cell.length_a   1.000
_cell.length_b   1.000
_cell.length_c   1.000
_cell.angle_alpha   90.00
_cell.angle_beta   90.00
_cell.angle_gamma   90.00
#
_symmetry.space_group_name_H-M   'P 1'
#
loop_
_entity.id
_entity.type
_entity.pdbx_description
1 polymer ?
#
loop_
_entity_poly.entity_id
_entity_poly.type
_entity_poly.pdbx_seq_one_letter_code
_entity_poly.pdbx_strand_id
1 'polypeptide(L)'
;MAAEGQFDLFHIRYNAAHRGAEEEIFPRLPGDDRPGIVSYTATRWGQLLNPKKIPPGDSAPAPSDCYRFVLSNPAVDVCLCGPRNIDQMRAALPALELGPLGEEDMERMKRIGDYVHSHTRRF
;
A
#
# COMPACT_ATOMS: atom_id res chain seq x y z
N MET A 1 16.52 1.79 13.54
CA MET A 1 15.98 3.06 14.08
C MET A 1 14.62 2.89 14.75
N ALA A 2 13.66 2.24 14.14
CA ALA A 2 12.34 2.06 14.74
C ALA A 2 12.38 1.32 16.08
N ALA A 3 13.26 0.34 16.23
CA ALA A 3 13.41 -0.43 17.46
C ALA A 3 14.14 0.31 18.58
N GLU A 4 14.78 1.44 18.28
CA GLU A 4 15.61 2.19 19.24
C GLU A 4 14.81 3.20 20.07
N GLY A 5 13.53 3.41 19.76
CA GLY A 5 12.67 4.30 20.51
C GLY A 5 12.99 5.79 20.37
N GLN A 6 13.76 6.19 19.36
CA GLN A 6 14.14 7.59 19.16
C GLN A 6 13.05 8.44 18.51
N PHE A 7 12.11 7.81 17.81
CA PHE A 7 11.05 8.51 17.09
C PHE A 7 9.69 7.90 17.42
N ASP A 8 8.68 8.74 17.46
CA ASP A 8 7.30 8.32 17.74
C ASP A 8 6.55 7.91 16.48
N LEU A 9 7.02 8.37 15.31
CA LEU A 9 6.30 8.21 14.06
C LEU A 9 7.28 8.03 12.91
N PHE A 10 6.97 7.10 12.00
CA PHE A 10 7.73 6.89 10.77
C PHE A 10 6.80 6.99 9.56
N HIS A 11 7.27 7.68 8.53
CA HIS A 11 6.65 7.67 7.21
C HIS A 11 7.39 6.67 6.34
N ILE A 12 6.67 5.70 5.79
CA ILE A 12 7.29 4.66 4.97
C ILE A 12 6.58 4.55 3.63
N ARG A 13 7.36 4.18 2.61
CA ARG A 13 6.79 3.81 1.31
C ARG A 13 6.39 2.35 1.35
N TYR A 14 5.11 2.09 1.15
CA TYR A 14 4.59 0.72 1.14
C TYR A 14 3.37 0.65 0.23
N ASN A 15 3.40 -0.27 -0.72
CA ASN A 15 2.31 -0.54 -1.63
C ASN A 15 2.49 -1.94 -2.24
N ALA A 16 1.51 -2.38 -3.04
CA ALA A 16 1.55 -3.72 -3.63
C ALA A 16 2.79 -3.97 -4.50
N ALA A 17 3.34 -2.92 -5.13
CA ALA A 17 4.53 -3.04 -5.97
C ALA A 17 5.84 -2.81 -5.19
N HIS A 18 5.75 -2.29 -3.96
CA HIS A 18 6.92 -2.01 -3.13
C HIS A 18 6.66 -2.53 -1.72
N ARG A 19 7.01 -3.79 -1.49
CA ARG A 19 6.70 -4.50 -0.24
C ARG A 19 7.90 -4.76 0.65
N GLY A 20 9.01 -4.05 0.40
CA GLY A 20 10.23 -4.24 1.20
C GLY A 20 10.03 -4.06 2.70
N ALA A 21 9.09 -3.20 3.11
CA ALA A 21 8.81 -2.97 4.52
C ALA A 21 8.33 -4.23 5.26
N GLU A 22 7.72 -5.19 4.54
CA GLU A 22 7.27 -6.45 5.15
C GLU A 22 8.42 -7.28 5.70
N GLU A 23 9.61 -7.13 5.13
CA GLU A 23 10.80 -7.85 5.56
C GLU A 23 11.77 -6.98 6.36
N GLU A 24 11.88 -5.71 6.00
CA GLU A 24 12.92 -4.82 6.51
C GLU A 24 12.47 -3.99 7.71
N ILE A 25 11.19 -3.69 7.83
CA ILE A 25 10.69 -2.75 8.85
C ILE A 25 9.73 -3.42 9.82
N PHE A 26 8.65 -4.00 9.32
CA PHE A 26 7.56 -4.47 10.17
C PHE A 26 7.99 -5.55 11.17
N PRO A 27 8.81 -6.54 10.80
CA PRO A 27 9.23 -7.56 11.78
C PRO A 27 10.12 -7.02 12.88
N ARG A 28 10.70 -5.83 12.69
CA ARG A 28 11.61 -5.20 13.64
C ARG A 28 10.94 -4.21 14.57
N LEU A 29 9.64 -4.00 14.42
CA LEU A 29 8.90 -3.12 15.30
C LEU A 29 8.74 -3.78 16.67
N PRO A 30 8.91 -3.01 17.78
CA PRO A 30 8.68 -3.56 19.11
C PRO A 30 7.21 -3.94 19.29
N GLY A 31 6.95 -4.94 20.13
CA GLY A 31 5.59 -5.42 20.38
C GLY A 31 4.74 -4.40 21.13
N ASP A 32 5.35 -3.77 22.14
CA ASP A 32 4.68 -2.76 22.97
C ASP A 32 5.27 -1.39 22.68
N ASP A 33 4.43 -0.37 22.77
CA ASP A 33 4.84 1.03 22.63
C ASP A 33 5.61 1.30 21.32
N ARG A 34 5.18 0.62 20.25
CA ARG A 34 5.82 0.79 18.95
C ARG A 34 5.50 2.14 18.34
N PRO A 35 6.38 2.69 17.49
CA PRO A 35 6.11 3.93 16.79
C PRO A 35 4.93 3.77 15.84
N GLY A 36 4.25 4.88 15.54
CA GLY A 36 3.21 4.91 14.53
C GLY A 36 3.79 4.76 13.12
N ILE A 37 3.09 4.07 12.26
CA ILE A 37 3.51 3.87 10.87
C ILE A 37 2.52 4.54 9.94
N VAL A 38 2.99 5.53 9.19
CA VAL A 38 2.23 6.24 8.17
C VAL A 38 2.79 5.84 6.81
N SER A 39 1.95 5.22 5.99
CA SER A 39 2.35 4.80 4.64
C SER A 39 1.97 5.86 3.61
N TYR A 40 2.80 6.00 2.59
CA TYR A 40 2.54 6.88 1.46
C TYR A 40 2.76 6.13 0.14
N THR A 41 2.32 6.71 -0.96
CA THR A 41 2.43 6.16 -2.33
C THR A 41 1.68 4.83 -2.53
N ALA A 42 0.48 4.71 -1.93
CA ALA A 42 -0.30 3.47 -2.00
C ALA A 42 -0.61 3.02 -3.44
N THR A 43 -0.81 3.95 -4.38
CA THR A 43 -1.10 3.65 -5.78
C THR A 43 0.15 3.58 -6.65
N ARG A 44 1.32 3.80 -6.05
CA ARG A 44 2.61 3.95 -6.75
C ARG A 44 2.49 5.02 -7.86
N TRP A 45 2.06 6.22 -7.45
CA TRP A 45 1.85 7.36 -8.36
C TRP A 45 0.93 7.02 -9.53
N GLY A 46 -0.09 6.20 -9.28
CA GLY A 46 -1.06 5.80 -10.28
C GLY A 46 -0.64 4.63 -11.17
N GLN A 47 0.58 4.12 -11.04
CA GLN A 47 1.04 3.02 -11.90
C GLN A 47 0.24 1.74 -11.69
N LEU A 48 -0.14 1.44 -10.44
CA LEU A 48 -0.97 0.27 -10.11
C LEU A 48 -2.37 0.36 -10.71
N LEU A 49 -2.80 1.56 -11.07
CA LEU A 49 -4.13 1.81 -11.64
C LEU A 49 -4.12 1.86 -13.16
N ASN A 50 -2.96 1.80 -13.79
CA ASN A 50 -2.82 1.97 -15.24
C ASN A 50 -2.95 0.61 -15.94
N PRO A 51 -4.03 0.43 -16.77
CA PRO A 51 -4.24 -0.84 -17.46
C PRO A 51 -3.08 -1.27 -18.37
N LYS A 52 -2.26 -0.32 -18.81
CA LYS A 52 -1.11 -0.61 -19.68
C LYS A 52 0.11 -1.13 -18.91
N LYS A 53 0.09 -1.01 -17.58
CA LYS A 53 1.25 -1.36 -16.74
C LYS A 53 1.01 -2.58 -15.85
N ILE A 54 -0.16 -3.17 -15.90
CA ILE A 54 -0.50 -4.37 -15.16
C ILE A 54 -0.39 -5.62 -16.07
N PRO A 55 -0.44 -6.83 -15.50
CA PRO A 55 -0.31 -8.04 -16.31
C PRO A 55 -1.36 -8.10 -17.43
N PRO A 56 -0.96 -8.52 -18.65
CA PRO A 56 -1.93 -8.70 -19.74
C PRO A 56 -3.04 -9.67 -19.33
N GLY A 57 -4.28 -9.31 -19.61
CA GLY A 57 -5.45 -10.11 -19.26
C GLY A 57 -6.04 -9.80 -17.90
N ASP A 58 -5.32 -9.10 -17.03
CA ASP A 58 -5.87 -8.62 -15.77
C ASP A 58 -6.55 -7.25 -15.96
N SER A 59 -7.52 -6.95 -15.12
CA SER A 59 -8.11 -5.62 -15.03
C SER A 59 -7.39 -4.80 -13.97
N ALA A 60 -7.29 -3.48 -14.20
CA ALA A 60 -6.67 -2.60 -13.24
C ALA A 60 -7.47 -2.58 -11.94
N PRO A 61 -6.78 -2.59 -10.78
CA PRO A 61 -7.48 -2.46 -9.51
C PRO A 61 -8.09 -1.06 -9.37
N ALA A 62 -9.12 -0.96 -8.53
CA ALA A 62 -9.67 0.32 -8.14
C ALA A 62 -8.69 1.02 -7.17
N PRO A 63 -8.73 2.36 -7.08
CA PRO A 63 -7.92 3.06 -6.08
C PRO A 63 -8.14 2.53 -4.67
N SER A 64 -9.39 2.23 -4.29
CA SER A 64 -9.68 1.66 -2.98
C SER A 64 -8.98 0.34 -2.73
N ASP A 65 -8.75 -0.49 -3.75
CA ASP A 65 -8.02 -1.75 -3.61
C ASP A 65 -6.58 -1.51 -3.16
N CYS A 66 -5.95 -0.47 -3.68
CA CYS A 66 -4.58 -0.12 -3.31
C CYS A 66 -4.50 0.33 -1.85
N TYR A 67 -5.45 1.15 -1.40
CA TYR A 67 -5.50 1.59 -0.01
C TYR A 67 -5.85 0.43 0.93
N ARG A 68 -6.77 -0.45 0.53
CA ARG A 68 -7.12 -1.64 1.31
C ARG A 68 -5.92 -2.58 1.46
N PHE A 69 -5.13 -2.73 0.39
CA PHE A 69 -3.90 -3.53 0.46
C PHE A 69 -2.99 -3.04 1.59
N VAL A 70 -2.70 -1.74 1.59
CA VAL A 70 -1.82 -1.15 2.60
C VAL A 70 -2.40 -1.29 4.00
N LEU A 71 -3.68 -0.95 4.16
CA LEU A 71 -4.36 -0.98 5.46
C LEU A 71 -4.66 -2.39 5.96
N SER A 72 -4.55 -3.41 5.09
CA SER A 72 -4.67 -4.80 5.51
C SER A 72 -3.50 -5.26 6.37
N ASN A 73 -2.37 -4.58 6.30
CA ASN A 73 -1.22 -4.92 7.13
C ASN A 73 -1.38 -4.29 8.52
N PRO A 74 -1.41 -5.08 9.59
CA PRO A 74 -1.65 -4.58 10.94
C PRO A 74 -0.55 -3.64 11.46
N ALA A 75 0.62 -3.64 10.82
CA ALA A 75 1.69 -2.72 11.21
C ALA A 75 1.47 -1.29 10.74
N VAL A 76 0.58 -1.07 9.77
CA VAL A 76 0.29 0.26 9.22
C VAL A 76 -0.87 0.89 10.00
N ASP A 77 -0.64 2.07 10.53
CA ASP A 77 -1.65 2.81 11.30
C ASP A 77 -2.44 3.79 10.44
N VAL A 78 -1.76 4.45 9.49
CA VAL A 78 -2.37 5.45 8.62
C VAL A 78 -1.84 5.27 7.20
N CYS A 79 -2.73 5.38 6.22
CA CYS A 79 -2.36 5.40 4.81
C CYS A 79 -2.74 6.76 4.23
N LEU A 80 -1.74 7.49 3.74
CA LEU A 80 -1.98 8.78 3.12
C LEU A 80 -2.61 8.62 1.75
N CYS A 81 -3.55 9.50 1.46
CA CYS A 81 -4.29 9.54 0.20
C CYS A 81 -4.13 10.94 -0.39
N GLY A 82 -3.72 11.05 -1.66
CA GLY A 82 -3.51 12.32 -2.32
C GLY A 82 -4.39 12.52 -3.55
N PRO A 83 -5.72 12.60 -3.39
CA PRO A 83 -6.60 12.82 -4.53
C PRO A 83 -6.43 14.23 -5.10
N ARG A 84 -6.55 14.36 -6.43
CA ARG A 84 -6.47 15.64 -7.13
C ARG A 84 -7.82 16.32 -7.27
N ASN A 85 -8.90 15.57 -7.10
CA ASN A 85 -10.26 16.07 -7.27
C ASN A 85 -11.24 15.23 -6.46
N ILE A 86 -12.50 15.64 -6.47
CA ILE A 86 -13.56 14.98 -5.71
C ILE A 86 -13.79 13.54 -6.19
N ASP A 87 -13.74 13.31 -7.50
CA ASP A 87 -13.97 11.97 -8.05
C ASP A 87 -12.90 10.98 -7.58
N GLN A 88 -11.66 11.40 -7.54
CA GLN A 88 -10.59 10.56 -7.01
C GLN A 88 -10.76 10.29 -5.51
N MET A 89 -11.21 11.29 -4.76
CA MET A 89 -11.50 11.09 -3.34
C MET A 89 -12.63 10.10 -3.13
N ARG A 90 -13.71 10.22 -3.91
CA ARG A 90 -14.83 9.27 -3.86
C ARG A 90 -14.42 7.87 -4.22
N ALA A 91 -13.46 7.71 -5.15
CA ALA A 91 -12.95 6.40 -5.53
C ALA A 91 -12.09 5.76 -4.42
N ALA A 92 -11.49 6.57 -3.56
CA ALA A 92 -10.66 6.09 -2.46
C ALA A 92 -11.46 5.71 -1.21
N LEU A 93 -12.52 6.44 -0.92
CA LEU A 93 -13.30 6.30 0.32
C LEU A 93 -13.90 4.90 0.56
N PRO A 94 -14.29 4.11 -0.47
CA PRO A 94 -14.78 2.75 -0.22
C PRO A 94 -13.83 1.86 0.56
N ALA A 95 -12.53 2.20 0.59
CA ALA A 95 -11.56 1.45 1.40
C ALA A 95 -11.95 1.42 2.89
N LEU A 96 -12.55 2.49 3.40
CA LEU A 96 -12.95 2.58 4.80
C LEU A 96 -14.16 1.69 5.12
N GLU A 97 -15.06 1.53 4.16
CA GLU A 97 -16.26 0.72 4.35
C GLU A 97 -16.02 -0.76 4.11
N LEU A 98 -15.19 -1.08 3.11
CA LEU A 98 -14.94 -2.46 2.70
C LEU A 98 -13.96 -3.19 3.62
N GLY A 99 -13.12 -2.45 4.34
CA GLY A 99 -12.16 -3.04 5.27
C GLY A 99 -11.00 -3.78 4.59
N PRO A 100 -10.33 -4.67 5.32
CA PRO A 100 -9.17 -5.40 4.78
C PRO A 100 -9.54 -6.25 3.57
N LEU A 101 -8.55 -6.50 2.71
CA LEU A 101 -8.71 -7.42 1.58
C LEU A 101 -8.82 -8.86 2.07
N GLY A 102 -9.68 -9.64 1.41
CA GLY A 102 -9.71 -11.07 1.59
C GLY A 102 -8.49 -11.72 0.95
N GLU A 103 -8.32 -13.02 1.19
CA GLU A 103 -7.14 -13.76 0.74
C GLU A 103 -6.97 -13.72 -0.78
N GLU A 104 -8.06 -13.95 -1.51
CA GLU A 104 -8.03 -13.95 -2.99
C GLU A 104 -7.64 -12.58 -3.56
N ASP A 105 -8.23 -11.52 -3.02
CA ASP A 105 -7.92 -10.15 -3.46
C ASP A 105 -6.49 -9.76 -3.08
N MET A 106 -6.02 -10.22 -1.92
CA MET A 106 -4.64 -9.98 -1.49
C MET A 106 -3.66 -10.64 -2.47
N GLU A 107 -3.89 -11.87 -2.86
CA GLU A 107 -3.06 -12.58 -3.85
C GLU A 107 -3.07 -11.87 -5.21
N ARG A 108 -4.24 -11.40 -5.62
CA ARG A 108 -4.37 -10.62 -6.86
C ARG A 108 -3.53 -9.34 -6.81
N MET A 109 -3.62 -8.61 -5.72
CA MET A 109 -2.86 -7.36 -5.57
C MET A 109 -1.36 -7.61 -5.54
N LYS A 110 -0.91 -8.68 -4.89
CA LYS A 110 0.51 -9.05 -4.89
C LYS A 110 1.00 -9.41 -6.29
N ARG A 111 0.21 -10.18 -7.04
CA ARG A 111 0.56 -10.54 -8.42
C ARG A 111 0.69 -9.31 -9.31
N ILE A 112 -0.27 -8.41 -9.23
CA ILE A 112 -0.24 -7.15 -9.98
C ILE A 112 0.95 -6.30 -9.55
N GLY A 113 1.19 -6.20 -8.25
CA GLY A 113 2.30 -5.43 -7.70
C GLY A 113 3.66 -5.95 -8.14
N ASP A 114 3.85 -7.27 -8.14
CA ASP A 114 5.10 -7.88 -8.58
C ASP A 114 5.37 -7.59 -10.06
N TYR A 115 4.33 -7.67 -10.88
CA TYR A 115 4.46 -7.33 -12.30
C TYR A 115 4.84 -5.87 -12.50
N VAL A 116 4.15 -4.95 -11.82
CA VAL A 116 4.46 -3.52 -11.90
C VAL A 116 5.89 -3.24 -11.44
N HIS A 117 6.31 -3.88 -10.34
CA HIS A 117 7.66 -3.72 -9.82
C HIS A 117 8.73 -4.15 -10.82
N SER A 118 8.53 -5.29 -11.50
CA SER A 118 9.51 -5.84 -12.41
C SER A 118 9.51 -5.20 -13.80
N HIS A 119 8.42 -4.51 -14.18
CA HIS A 119 8.25 -3.94 -15.52
C HIS A 119 8.27 -2.41 -15.54
N THR A 120 8.56 -1.76 -14.43
CA THR A 120 8.69 -0.31 -14.39
C THR A 120 10.12 0.08 -14.01
N ARG A 121 10.56 1.21 -14.58
CA ARG A 121 11.85 1.77 -14.17
C ARG A 121 11.75 2.20 -12.72
N ARG A 122 12.81 1.95 -11.99
CA ARG A 122 12.86 2.31 -10.57
C ARG A 122 13.01 3.82 -10.37
N PHE A 123 12.60 4.20 -9.24
CA PHE A 123 12.73 5.54 -8.72
C PHE A 123 13.71 5.53 -7.56
#